data_6ae40e499d6131381ae4ec3c8a83a354
#
_entry.id   6ae40e499d6131381ae4ec3c8a83a354
#
_cell.length_a   1.000
_cell.length_b   1.000
_cell.length_c   1.000
_cell.angle_alpha   90.00
_cell.angle_beta   90.00
_cell.angle_gamma   90.00
#
_symmetry.space_group_name_H-M   'P 1'
#
loop_
_entity.id
_entity.type
_entity.pdbx_description
1 polymer ?
#
loop_
_entity_poly.entity_id
_entity_poly.type
_entity_poly.pdbx_seq_one_letter_code
_entity_poly.pdbx_strand_id
1 'polypeptide(L)'
;MAFRGNSFKKKKKTASLYYPYTHENIKHAGWCLNKNIQVAVSPGQTNWKVEIRLNGGNWNKDPGVYDHEDAMEKMYNYYKYYYDKHNK
;
A
#
# COMPACT_ATOMS: atom_id res chain seq x y z
N MET A 1 -29.24 -10.24 0.80
CA MET A 1 -28.78 -9.99 0.69
C MET A 1 -28.27 -10.03 0.54
N ALA A 2 -28.17 -10.16 0.63
CA ALA A 2 -27.62 -9.86 0.51
C ALA A 2 -27.06 -10.00 0.23
N PHE A 3 -26.90 -10.08 0.38
CA PHE A 3 -26.23 -9.85 0.22
C PHE A 3 -25.75 -10.13 0.43
N ARG A 4 -25.82 -10.38 0.64
CA ARG A 4 -25.20 -10.45 1.04
C ARG A 4 -24.55 -10.57 1.30
N GLY A 5 -24.43 -10.85 1.39
CA GLY A 5 -23.71 -10.60 1.83
C GLY A 5 -22.93 -11.01 2.01
N ASN A 6 -22.56 -11.17 2.22
CA ASN A 6 -21.74 -11.30 2.47
C ASN A 6 -20.85 -11.26 2.13
N SER A 7 -20.29 -11.62 1.96
CA SER A 7 -19.37 -11.55 1.71
C SER A 7 -18.71 -10.49 1.76
N PHE A 8 -18.78 -9.93 2.00
CA PHE A 8 -18.30 -8.89 2.04
C PHE A 8 -17.56 -8.63 3.14
N LYS A 9 -16.96 -9.40 3.71
CA LYS A 9 -16.27 -9.24 4.71
C LYS A 9 -15.15 -8.34 4.55
N LYS A 10 -14.52 -8.31 3.56
CA LYS A 10 -13.44 -7.48 3.39
C LYS A 10 -13.94 -6.12 3.48
N LYS A 11 -15.09 -5.97 3.48
CA LYS A 11 -15.59 -4.78 3.53
C LYS A 11 -15.35 -4.03 4.73
N LYS A 12 -14.96 -4.57 5.75
CA LYS A 12 -14.66 -3.90 6.89
C LYS A 12 -13.67 -2.87 6.61
N LYS A 13 -12.89 -3.00 5.66
CA LYS A 13 -11.89 -2.08 5.42
C LYS A 13 -12.47 -0.86 4.81
N THR A 14 -13.70 -0.90 4.47
CA THR A 14 -14.24 0.20 3.78
C THR A 14 -14.92 1.17 4.65
N ALA A 15 -14.52 1.29 5.86
CA ALA A 15 -15.09 2.27 6.72
C ALA A 15 -14.94 3.60 6.03
N SER A 16 -13.97 3.77 5.17
CA SER A 16 -13.81 4.98 4.40
C SER A 16 -13.98 4.69 2.93
N LEU A 17 -14.71 5.53 2.22
CA LEU A 17 -14.87 5.35 0.80
C LEU A 17 -13.57 5.59 0.06
N TYR A 18 -12.63 6.26 0.72
CA TYR A 18 -11.39 6.61 0.06
C TYR A 18 -10.23 5.69 0.40
N TYR A 19 -10.53 4.63 1.16
CA TYR A 19 -9.47 3.70 1.47
C TYR A 19 -8.99 3.00 0.21
N PRO A 20 -7.67 2.84 0.00
CA PRO A 20 -6.58 3.21 0.91
C PRO A 20 -6.07 4.64 0.75
N TYR A 21 -6.77 5.47 0.04
CA TYR A 21 -6.32 6.83 -0.25
C TYR A 21 -6.75 7.81 0.83
N THR A 22 -6.59 7.43 2.08
CA THR A 22 -6.97 8.29 3.19
C THR A 22 -5.98 9.43 3.31
N HIS A 23 -6.39 10.47 4.00
CA HIS A 23 -5.54 11.63 4.22
C HIS A 23 -4.23 11.21 4.87
N GLU A 24 -4.28 10.33 5.86
CA GLU A 24 -3.08 9.88 6.55
C GLU A 24 -2.16 9.09 5.61
N ASN A 25 -2.71 8.21 4.81
CA ASN A 25 -1.90 7.42 3.90
C ASN A 25 -1.22 8.31 2.85
N ILE A 26 -1.93 9.31 2.35
CA ILE A 26 -1.35 10.21 1.37
C ILE A 26 -0.26 11.05 2.00
N LYS A 27 -0.45 11.45 3.26
CA LYS A 27 0.55 12.21 3.98
C LYS A 27 1.83 11.40 4.12
N HIS A 28 1.72 10.13 4.52
CA HIS A 28 2.88 9.29 4.68
C HIS A 28 3.62 9.10 3.35
N ALA A 29 2.87 8.87 2.29
CA ALA A 29 3.46 8.67 0.98
C ALA A 29 4.18 9.93 0.51
N GLY A 30 3.57 11.09 0.69
CA GLY A 30 4.18 12.34 0.27
C GLY A 30 5.49 12.60 0.99
N TRP A 31 5.49 12.35 2.30
CA TRP A 31 6.71 12.54 3.08
C TRP A 31 7.82 11.61 2.57
N CYS A 32 7.47 10.35 2.33
CA CYS A 32 8.45 9.38 1.88
C CYS A 32 9.02 9.73 0.51
N LEU A 33 8.16 10.15 -0.40
CA LEU A 33 8.63 10.49 -1.74
C LEU A 33 9.58 11.67 -1.70
N ASN A 34 9.37 12.62 -0.80
CA ASN A 34 10.27 13.73 -0.65
C ASN A 34 11.62 13.28 -0.08
N LYS A 35 11.69 12.13 0.55
CA LYS A 35 12.93 11.62 1.11
C LYS A 35 13.54 10.54 0.23
N ASN A 36 13.06 10.43 -1.01
CA ASN A 36 13.55 9.43 -1.94
C ASN A 36 13.28 8.00 -1.49
N ILE A 37 12.16 7.80 -0.84
CA ILE A 37 11.68 6.48 -0.46
C ILE A 37 10.50 6.21 -1.36
N GLN A 38 10.61 5.25 -2.26
CA GLN A 38 9.59 4.96 -3.24
C GLN A 38 9.09 3.53 -3.11
N VAL A 39 7.79 3.35 -3.18
CA VAL A 39 7.20 2.03 -3.18
C VAL A 39 6.32 1.94 -4.41
N ALA A 40 6.51 0.93 -5.22
CA ALA A 40 5.79 0.78 -6.46
C ALA A 40 4.97 -0.50 -6.45
N VAL A 41 3.83 -0.44 -7.10
CA VAL A 41 2.96 -1.58 -7.26
C VAL A 41 2.87 -1.86 -8.74
N SER A 42 3.14 -3.08 -9.14
CA SER A 42 3.10 -3.42 -10.56
C SER A 42 2.39 -4.73 -10.79
N PRO A 43 1.74 -4.88 -11.94
CA PRO A 43 1.01 -6.11 -12.23
C PRO A 43 1.94 -7.21 -12.69
N GLY A 44 1.67 -8.43 -12.25
CA GLY A 44 2.31 -9.60 -12.80
C GLY A 44 1.32 -10.30 -13.70
N GLN A 45 1.52 -11.56 -13.95
CA GLN A 45 0.60 -12.31 -14.81
C GLN A 45 -0.72 -12.59 -14.14
N THR A 46 -0.70 -13.00 -12.90
CA THR A 46 -1.92 -13.35 -12.19
C THR A 46 -2.06 -12.63 -10.87
N ASN A 47 -1.08 -11.81 -10.51
CA ASN A 47 -1.12 -11.14 -9.22
C ASN A 47 -0.29 -9.87 -9.31
N TRP A 48 -0.19 -9.17 -8.20
CA TRP A 48 0.50 -7.89 -8.15
C TRP A 48 1.70 -7.99 -7.25
N LYS A 49 2.72 -7.20 -7.56
CA LYS A 49 3.96 -7.19 -6.80
C LYS A 49 4.20 -5.82 -6.23
N VAL A 50 4.93 -5.78 -5.12
CA VAL A 50 5.29 -4.53 -4.47
C VAL A 50 6.81 -4.45 -4.42
N GLU A 51 7.37 -3.30 -4.76
CA GLU A 51 8.81 -3.10 -4.78
C GLU A 51 9.16 -1.81 -4.07
N ILE A 52 10.29 -1.78 -3.39
CA ILE A 52 10.74 -0.63 -2.62
C ILE A 52 12.11 -0.18 -3.13
N ARG A 53 12.28 1.12 -3.23
CA ARG A 53 13.54 1.70 -3.67
C ARG A 53 13.91 2.83 -2.72
N LEU A 54 15.11 2.79 -2.20
CA LEU A 54 15.58 3.81 -1.26
C LEU A 54 16.72 4.59 -1.86
N ASN A 55 16.63 5.91 -1.79
CA ASN A 55 17.70 6.80 -2.25
C ASN A 55 18.16 6.57 -3.69
N GLY A 56 17.22 6.22 -4.54
CA GLY A 56 17.57 6.01 -5.95
C GLY A 56 18.37 4.75 -6.23
N GLY A 57 18.46 3.87 -5.26
CA GLY A 57 19.22 2.63 -5.45
C GLY A 57 18.43 1.58 -6.21
N ASN A 58 18.74 0.32 -5.99
CA ASN A 58 18.05 -0.74 -6.67
C ASN A 58 16.68 -0.99 -6.09
N TRP A 59 15.78 -1.48 -6.92
CA TRP A 59 14.46 -1.87 -6.45
C TRP A 59 14.55 -3.23 -5.76
N ASN A 60 13.94 -3.32 -4.60
CA ASN A 60 13.91 -4.57 -3.84
C ASN A 60 12.48 -5.05 -3.79
N LYS A 61 12.25 -6.29 -4.17
CA LYS A 61 10.91 -6.84 -4.21
C LYS A 61 10.46 -7.34 -2.86
N ASP A 62 9.23 -7.00 -2.51
CA ASP A 62 8.58 -7.64 -1.39
C ASP A 62 8.31 -9.08 -1.81
N PRO A 63 8.55 -10.07 -0.97
CA PRO A 63 8.37 -11.47 -1.35
C PRO A 63 6.93 -11.93 -1.53
N GLY A 64 5.97 -11.13 -1.12
CA GLY A 64 4.58 -11.54 -1.19
C GLY A 64 3.99 -11.38 -2.57
N VAL A 65 2.82 -11.97 -2.76
CA VAL A 65 2.04 -11.78 -3.96
C VAL A 65 0.68 -11.35 -3.49
N TYR A 66 0.06 -10.42 -4.21
CA TYR A 66 -1.13 -9.76 -3.72
C TYR A 66 -2.14 -9.59 -4.85
N ASP A 67 -3.42 -9.41 -4.51
CA ASP A 67 -4.33 -8.90 -5.50
C ASP A 67 -4.13 -7.38 -5.49
N HIS A 68 -4.80 -6.68 -6.37
CA HIS A 68 -4.57 -5.24 -6.53
C HIS A 68 -4.84 -4.47 -5.23
N GLU A 69 -5.94 -4.77 -4.59
CA GLU A 69 -6.32 -4.06 -3.39
C GLU A 69 -5.32 -4.27 -2.27
N ASP A 70 -4.90 -5.51 -2.07
CA ASP A 70 -3.93 -5.80 -1.02
C ASP A 70 -2.55 -5.22 -1.36
N ALA A 71 -2.20 -5.16 -2.64
CA ALA A 71 -0.93 -4.56 -3.03
C ALA A 71 -0.91 -3.07 -2.70
N MET A 72 -2.02 -2.38 -2.97
CA MET A 72 -2.10 -0.96 -2.65
C MET A 72 -2.03 -0.74 -1.15
N GLU A 73 -2.68 -1.59 -0.38
CA GLU A 73 -2.63 -1.49 1.06
C GLU A 73 -1.20 -1.71 1.55
N LYS A 74 -0.51 -2.70 0.97
CA LYS A 74 0.86 -3.00 1.36
C LYS A 74 1.77 -1.83 1.04
N MET A 75 1.56 -1.16 -0.09
CA MET A 75 2.33 0.00 -0.46
C MET A 75 2.22 1.08 0.62
N TYR A 76 1.01 1.38 1.06
CA TYR A 76 0.83 2.41 2.08
C TYR A 76 1.34 1.96 3.45
N ASN A 77 1.33 0.66 3.72
CA ASN A 77 1.92 0.16 4.96
C ASN A 77 3.43 0.39 4.98
N TYR A 78 4.09 0.24 3.84
CA TYR A 78 5.52 0.53 3.76
C TYR A 78 5.78 2.02 3.95
N TYR A 79 4.97 2.88 3.34
CA TYR A 79 5.15 4.31 3.51
C TYR A 79 4.96 4.70 4.98
N LYS A 80 3.97 4.11 5.64
CA LYS A 80 3.74 4.41 7.04
C LYS A 80 4.91 3.93 7.88
N TYR A 81 5.43 2.74 7.56
CA TYR A 81 6.56 2.18 8.29
C TYR A 81 7.77 3.12 8.24
N TYR A 82 8.12 3.60 7.06
CA TYR A 82 9.28 4.47 6.92
C TYR A 82 9.01 5.85 7.54
N TYR A 83 7.80 6.34 7.40
CA TYR A 83 7.44 7.61 8.00
C TYR A 83 7.59 7.52 9.53
N ASP A 84 7.03 6.49 10.13
CA ASP A 84 7.09 6.34 11.58
C ASP A 84 8.52 6.13 12.06
N LYS A 85 9.30 5.38 11.30
CA LYS A 85 10.66 5.09 11.67
C LYS A 85 11.51 6.34 11.75
N HIS A 86 11.27 7.29 10.85
CA HIS A 86 12.07 8.49 10.79
C HIS A 86 11.48 9.66 11.61
N ASN A 87 10.27 9.54 12.04
CA ASN A 87 9.60 10.62 12.77
C ASN A 87 9.22 10.25 14.20
N LYS A 88 9.98 9.36 14.83
CA LYS A 88 9.68 8.99 16.17
C LYS A 88 10.04 10.00 17.16
#